data_c830c61f85f4329f29d024ed444e94e6
#
_entry.id   c830c61f85f4329f29d024ed444e94e6
#
_cell.length_a   1.000
_cell.length_b   1.000
_cell.length_c   1.000
_cell.angle_alpha   90.00
_cell.angle_beta   90.00
_cell.angle_gamma   90.00
#
_symmetry.space_group_name_H-M   'P 1'
#
loop_
_entity.id
_entity.type
_entity.pdbx_description
1 polymer ?
#
loop_
_entity_poly.entity_id
_entity_poly.type
_entity_poly.pdbx_seq_one_letter_code
_entity_poly.pdbx_strand_id
1 'polypeptide(L)' 'MFHKATALFESLAKNHAFYNANKRTALACLEMFLLYNEYELKMSEQESSDFTVNVVEQRLSFEEILKIIKENSSQLPSN' A
#
# COMPACT_ATOMS: atom_id res chain seq x y z
N MET A 1 12.86 2.34 -3.61
CA MET A 1 12.01 1.29 -3.00
C MET A 1 10.54 1.73 -2.91
N PHE A 2 10.25 2.89 -2.36
CA PHE A 2 8.86 3.36 -2.21
C PHE A 2 8.11 3.58 -3.52
N HIS A 3 8.79 4.00 -4.58
CA HIS A 3 8.16 4.12 -5.90
C HIS A 3 7.66 2.77 -6.40
N LYS A 4 8.47 1.72 -6.24
CA LYS A 4 8.07 0.36 -6.64
C LYS A 4 6.94 -0.16 -5.79
N ALA A 5 6.99 0.10 -4.48
CA ALA A 5 5.91 -0.30 -3.58
C ALA A 5 4.58 0.37 -3.98
N THR A 6 4.63 1.67 -4.29
CA THR A 6 3.46 2.43 -4.72
C THR A 6 2.92 1.91 -6.04
N ALA A 7 3.79 1.68 -7.02
CA ALA A 7 3.39 1.18 -8.33
C ALA A 7 2.73 -0.20 -8.21
N LEU A 8 3.31 -1.08 -7.41
CA LEU A 8 2.75 -2.41 -7.16
C LEU A 8 1.38 -2.32 -6.51
N PHE A 9 1.26 -1.55 -5.45
CA PHE A 9 0.01 -1.39 -4.73
C PHE A 9 -1.09 -0.81 -5.61
N GLU A 10 -0.78 0.28 -6.34
CA GLU A 10 -1.74 0.92 -7.22
C GLU A 10 -2.21 -0.04 -8.33
N SER A 11 -1.27 -0.75 -8.94
CA SER A 11 -1.57 -1.70 -10.00
C SER A 11 -2.51 -2.81 -9.51
N LEU A 12 -2.22 -3.38 -8.35
CA LEU A 12 -3.04 -4.45 -7.80
C LEU A 12 -4.41 -3.94 -7.34
N ALA A 13 -4.44 -2.78 -6.68
CA ALA A 13 -5.68 -2.21 -6.17
C ALA A 13 -6.65 -1.83 -7.28
N LYS A 14 -6.13 -1.43 -8.44
CA LYS A 14 -6.94 -1.00 -9.58
C LYS A 14 -7.25 -2.11 -10.58
N ASN A 15 -6.83 -3.33 -10.32
CA ASN A 15 -7.10 -4.45 -11.22
C ASN A 15 -8.54 -4.94 -11.06
N HIS A 16 -9.39 -4.67 -12.05
CA HIS A 16 -10.82 -4.96 -11.98
C HIS A 16 -11.15 -6.46 -12.05
N ALA A 17 -10.21 -7.31 -12.46
CA ALA A 17 -10.45 -8.74 -12.58
C ALA A 17 -10.77 -9.42 -11.25
N PHE A 18 -10.39 -8.82 -10.12
CA PHE A 18 -10.56 -9.39 -8.78
C PHE A 18 -11.20 -8.39 -7.82
N TYR A 19 -12.35 -7.84 -8.20
CA TYR A 19 -12.94 -6.66 -7.57
C TYR A 19 -12.99 -6.66 -6.04
N ASN A 20 -13.50 -7.71 -5.40
CA ASN A 20 -13.63 -7.73 -3.94
C ASN A 20 -12.40 -8.29 -3.20
N ALA A 21 -11.63 -9.15 -3.86
CA ALA A 21 -10.44 -9.74 -3.27
C ALA A 21 -9.22 -8.82 -3.38
N ASN A 22 -9.22 -7.93 -4.35
CA ASN A 22 -8.05 -7.08 -4.67
C ASN A 22 -7.62 -6.16 -3.56
N LYS A 23 -8.57 -5.61 -2.81
CA LYS A 23 -8.23 -4.68 -1.73
C LYS A 23 -7.34 -5.34 -0.70
N ARG A 24 -7.72 -6.54 -0.24
CA ARG A 24 -6.95 -7.30 0.74
C ARG A 24 -5.63 -7.78 0.16
N THR A 25 -5.68 -8.30 -1.07
CA THR A 25 -4.49 -8.81 -1.75
C THR A 25 -3.49 -7.69 -1.99
N ALA A 26 -3.95 -6.55 -2.48
CA ALA A 26 -3.09 -5.40 -2.74
C ALA A 26 -2.40 -4.92 -1.46
N LEU A 27 -3.17 -4.81 -0.37
CA LEU A 27 -2.63 -4.37 0.91
C LEU A 27 -1.63 -5.38 1.48
N ALA A 28 -1.95 -6.67 1.40
CA ALA A 28 -1.05 -7.72 1.86
C ALA A 28 0.26 -7.72 1.06
N CYS A 29 0.18 -7.54 -0.26
CA CYS A 29 1.37 -7.46 -1.10
C CYS A 29 2.21 -6.23 -0.77
N LEU A 30 1.57 -5.10 -0.50
CA LEU A 30 2.28 -3.89 -0.08
C LEU A 30 3.03 -4.14 1.23
N GLU A 31 2.35 -4.71 2.22
CA GLU A 31 2.96 -5.01 3.51
C GLU A 31 4.14 -5.97 3.37
N MET A 32 3.98 -7.02 2.57
CA MET A 32 5.04 -7.99 2.31
C MET A 32 6.23 -7.35 1.61
N PHE A 33 5.97 -6.53 0.61
CA PHE A 33 7.02 -5.83 -0.12
C PHE A 33 7.83 -4.92 0.80
N LEU A 34 7.14 -4.20 1.69
CA LEU A 34 7.79 -3.33 2.66
C LEU A 34 8.64 -4.15 3.64
N LEU A 35 8.11 -5.27 4.13
CA LEU A 35 8.85 -6.15 5.04
C LEU A 35 10.12 -6.69 4.40
N TYR A 36 10.05 -7.09 3.13
CA TYR A 36 11.24 -7.55 2.38
C TYR A 36 12.31 -6.46 2.30
N ASN A 37 11.90 -5.21 2.35
CA ASN A 37 12.82 -4.07 2.30
C ASN A 37 13.08 -3.48 3.70
N GLU A 38 12.78 -4.25 4.75
CA GLU A 38 13.03 -3.90 6.14
C GLU A 38 12.21 -2.71 6.64
N TYR A 39 10.98 -2.57 6.12
CA TYR A 39 10.03 -1.56 6.57
C TYR A 39 8.74 -2.21 7.04
N GLU A 40 8.06 -1.54 7.96
CA GLU A 40 6.76 -1.96 8.47
C GLU A 40 5.75 -0.85 8.22
N LEU A 41 4.57 -1.21 7.72
CA LEU A 41 3.50 -0.26 7.50
C LEU A 41 2.76 0.00 8.82
N LYS A 42 2.78 1.24 9.29
CA LYS A 42 2.20 1.65 10.57
C LYS A 42 0.85 2.32 10.36
N MET A 43 -0.13 1.56 9.92
CA MET A 43 -1.49 2.04 9.76
C MET A 43 -2.43 1.12 10.52
N SER A 44 -3.46 1.69 11.14
CA SER A 44 -4.50 0.88 11.76
C SER A 44 -5.28 0.16 10.67
N GLU A 45 -6.06 -0.84 11.06
CA GLU A 45 -6.90 -1.59 10.13
C GLU A 45 -7.87 -0.66 9.39
N GLN A 46 -8.48 0.28 10.12
CA GLN A 46 -9.40 1.24 9.53
C GLN A 46 -8.69 2.19 8.57
N GLU A 47 -7.54 2.71 8.96
CA GLU A 47 -6.75 3.62 8.12
C GLU A 47 -6.31 2.95 6.83
N SER A 48 -5.81 1.72 6.91
CA SER A 48 -5.35 0.98 5.73
C SER A 48 -6.52 0.62 4.81
N SER A 49 -7.67 0.31 5.37
CA SER A 49 -8.89 0.04 4.60
C SER A 49 -9.34 1.28 3.85
N ASP A 50 -9.43 2.42 4.54
CA ASP A 50 -9.83 3.69 3.93
C ASP A 50 -8.84 4.12 2.85
N PHE A 51 -7.56 3.97 3.11
CA PHE A 51 -6.51 4.28 2.15
C PHE A 51 -6.69 3.44 0.87
N THR A 52 -6.89 2.14 1.03
CA THR A 52 -7.06 1.22 -0.11
C THR A 52 -8.28 1.59 -0.93
N VAL A 53 -9.40 1.90 -0.27
CA VAL A 53 -10.63 2.33 -0.96
C VAL A 53 -10.38 3.59 -1.77
N ASN A 54 -9.69 4.57 -1.20
CA ASN A 54 -9.38 5.82 -1.89
C ASN A 54 -8.49 5.60 -3.12
N VAL A 55 -7.58 4.63 -3.06
CA VAL A 55 -6.75 4.27 -4.21
C VAL A 55 -7.60 3.59 -5.29
N VAL A 56 -8.44 2.64 -4.90
CA VAL A 56 -9.32 1.92 -5.83
C VAL A 56 -10.26 2.89 -6.55
N GLU A 57 -10.81 3.85 -5.83
CA GLU A 57 -11.73 4.83 -6.38
C GLU A 57 -11.04 6.00 -7.07
N GLN A 58 -9.73 5.91 -7.22
CA GLN A 58 -8.91 6.88 -7.95
C GLN A 58 -9.02 8.32 -7.41
N ARG A 59 -9.14 8.43 -6.09
CA ARG A 59 -9.19 9.73 -5.41
C ARG A 59 -7.82 10.31 -5.11
N LEU A 60 -6.76 9.49 -5.25
CA LEU A 60 -5.40 9.87 -4.93
C LEU A 60 -4.51 9.74 -6.17
N SER A 61 -3.64 10.72 -6.37
CA SER A 61 -2.61 10.66 -7.39
C SER A 61 -1.50 9.70 -6.95
N PHE A 62 -0.65 9.31 -7.89
CA PHE A 62 0.53 8.48 -7.58
C PHE A 62 1.39 9.14 -6.50
N GLU A 63 1.62 10.44 -6.62
CA GLU A 63 2.44 11.18 -5.64
C GLU A 63 1.80 11.18 -4.25
N GLU A 64 0.48 11.30 -4.18
CA GLU A 64 -0.23 11.25 -2.90
C GLU A 64 -0.15 9.86 -2.28
N ILE A 65 -0.31 8.82 -3.08
CA ILE A 65 -0.18 7.43 -2.61
C ILE A 65 1.23 7.19 -2.08
N LEU A 66 2.24 7.60 -2.85
CA LEU A 66 3.64 7.48 -2.47
C LEU A 66 3.91 8.16 -1.13
N LYS A 67 3.41 9.36 -0.96
CA LYS A 67 3.58 10.14 0.26
C LYS A 67 2.97 9.44 1.48
N ILE A 68 1.75 8.94 1.32
CA ILE A 68 1.04 8.24 2.41
C ILE A 68 1.80 6.97 2.81
N ILE A 69 2.23 6.18 1.85
CA ILE A 69 3.00 4.96 2.13
C ILE A 69 4.30 5.31 2.86
N LYS A 70 5.01 6.30 2.35
CA LYS A 70 6.30 6.71 2.91
C LYS A 70 6.16 7.24 4.33
N GLU A 71 5.15 8.07 4.58
CA GLU A 71 4.92 8.67 5.89
C GLU A 71 4.46 7.64 6.93
N ASN A 72 3.83 6.56 6.50
CA ASN A 72 3.31 5.53 7.39
C ASN A 72 4.21 4.28 7.46
N SER A 73 5.38 4.33 6.87
CA SER A 73 6.34 3.23 6.91
C SER A 73 7.46 3.55 7.90
N SER A 74 7.80 2.57 8.72
CA SER A 74 8.89 2.67 9.69
C SER A 74 9.93 1.62 9.39
N GLN A 75 11.19 2.02 9.38
CA GLN A 75 12.28 1.07 9.19
C GLN A 75 12.36 0.13 10.38
N LEU A 76 12.46 -1.17 10.10
CA LEU A 76 12.59 -2.18 11.15
C LEU A 76 13.99 -2.11 11.76
N PRO A 77 14.11 -2.41 13.06
CA PRO A 77 15.44 -2.45 13.69
C PRO A 77 16.31 -3.50 13.03
N SER A 78 17.56 -3.13 12.74
CA SER A 78 18.51 -4.10 12.24
C SER A 78 19.20 -4.80 13.43
N ASN A 79 19.37 -6.10 13.30
CA ASN A 79 20.07 -6.90 14.31
C ASN A 79 21.51 -7.10 13.92
#